data_71628187456c0467d352b4edd8f60920
#
_entry.id   71628187456c0467d352b4edd8f60920
#
_cell.length_a   1.000
_cell.length_b   1.000
_cell.length_c   1.000
_cell.angle_alpha   90.00
_cell.angle_beta   90.00
_cell.angle_gamma   90.00
#
_symmetry.space_group_name_H-M   'P 1'
#
loop_
_entity.id
_entity.type
_entity.pdbx_description
1 polymer ?
#
loop_
_entity_poly.entity_id
_entity_poly.type
_entity_poly.pdbx_seq_one_letter_code
_entity_poly.pdbx_strand_id
1 'polypeptide(L)'
;MTDNDISEPTAESMGLSGDHPGFDLARQAGRYIAETTGVAQHRIAVVLGSGWSGATDLLGDRQTELPTGDIPGFTSASVAGHGSTVSSIARSSAEGTVTDHVLVFGSRTHYYEHRDVNAVAHTVRTVAATGAELVVLTNGCGSVNEALPPGEPVLISDHLNLTGATPLLGPEFVDLTDLYSPRIREIARSVDPSLPQGVYVQFPGPQYETPAEVRMAKLLGGDLVGMSTALDAIAARHAGLEVFGMSLVTNQAAGISQHPLSHHEVIEAGRAAQTRISHLLASIIDKL
;
A
#
# COMPACT_ATOMS: atom_id res chain seq x y z
N MET A 1 -0.95 -0.05 42.15
CA MET A 1 -1.73 -0.92 41.23
C MET A 1 -2.76 0.00 40.63
N THR A 2 -2.46 0.56 39.50
CA THR A 2 -3.40 1.35 38.69
C THR A 2 -3.70 0.51 37.47
N ASP A 3 -4.93 -0.04 37.45
CA ASP A 3 -5.48 -0.66 36.25
C ASP A 3 -5.46 0.37 35.12
N ASN A 4 -4.58 0.17 34.17
CA ASN A 4 -4.66 0.83 32.88
C ASN A 4 -5.86 0.18 32.16
N ASP A 5 -6.99 0.80 32.29
CA ASP A 5 -8.20 0.52 31.52
C ASP A 5 -7.90 0.91 30.05
N ILE A 6 -7.31 -0.01 29.30
CA ILE A 6 -7.18 0.12 27.86
C ILE A 6 -8.59 -0.13 27.32
N SER A 7 -9.37 0.94 27.17
CA SER A 7 -10.68 0.86 26.52
C SER A 7 -10.47 0.29 25.10
N GLU A 8 -11.03 -0.89 24.85
CA GLU A 8 -11.03 -1.49 23.51
C GLU A 8 -11.60 -0.47 22.52
N PRO A 9 -10.92 -0.20 21.39
CA PRO A 9 -11.44 0.67 20.36
C PRO A 9 -12.78 0.08 19.87
N THR A 10 -13.83 0.89 19.85
CA THR A 10 -15.16 0.45 19.39
C THR A 10 -15.16 0.27 17.87
N ALA A 11 -16.00 -0.61 17.34
CA ALA A 11 -16.15 -0.82 15.87
C ALA A 11 -16.48 0.50 15.14
N GLU A 12 -17.16 1.44 15.78
CA GLU A 12 -17.48 2.77 15.27
C GLU A 12 -16.24 3.69 15.18
N SER A 13 -15.33 3.59 16.17
CA SER A 13 -14.07 4.35 16.17
C SER A 13 -13.04 3.83 15.16
N MET A 14 -13.24 2.59 14.68
CA MET A 14 -12.33 1.94 13.69
C MET A 14 -12.79 2.11 12.24
N GLY A 15 -13.88 2.85 11.95
CA GLY A 15 -14.40 2.96 10.57
C GLY A 15 -14.92 1.65 9.97
N LEU A 16 -15.00 0.58 10.79
CA LEU A 16 -15.46 -0.77 10.40
C LEU A 16 -16.90 -1.02 10.86
N SER A 17 -17.73 0.02 10.89
CA SER A 17 -19.15 -0.08 11.21
C SER A 17 -19.90 -0.61 10.00
N GLY A 18 -20.29 -1.88 10.02
CA GLY A 18 -21.11 -2.52 8.99
C GLY A 18 -21.00 -4.04 9.02
N ASP A 19 -22.00 -4.71 8.47
CA ASP A 19 -22.07 -6.17 8.38
C ASP A 19 -21.25 -6.77 7.22
N HIS A 20 -20.20 -6.06 6.74
CA HIS A 20 -19.37 -6.57 5.66
C HIS A 20 -18.58 -7.80 6.14
N PRO A 21 -18.73 -8.99 5.50
CA PRO A 21 -18.13 -10.23 5.96
C PRO A 21 -16.61 -10.19 6.17
N GLY A 22 -15.91 -9.31 5.42
CA GLY A 22 -14.47 -9.14 5.55
C GLY A 22 -14.02 -8.37 6.80
N PHE A 23 -14.91 -7.66 7.49
CA PHE A 23 -14.54 -6.86 8.65
C PHE A 23 -14.34 -7.70 9.91
N ASP A 24 -15.10 -8.78 10.09
CA ASP A 24 -14.93 -9.66 11.26
C ASP A 24 -13.54 -10.29 11.30
N LEU A 25 -13.08 -10.79 10.15
CA LEU A 25 -11.75 -11.39 10.05
C LEU A 25 -10.65 -10.33 10.21
N ALA A 26 -10.85 -9.13 9.66
CA ALA A 26 -9.93 -8.01 9.83
C ALA A 26 -9.83 -7.55 11.30
N ARG A 27 -10.96 -7.50 12.02
CA ARG A 27 -10.96 -7.22 13.47
C ARG A 27 -10.22 -8.29 14.28
N GLN A 28 -10.33 -9.57 13.92
CA GLN A 28 -9.55 -10.64 14.54
C GLN A 28 -8.06 -10.45 14.28
N ALA A 29 -7.68 -10.12 13.04
CA ALA A 29 -6.30 -9.83 12.67
C ALA A 29 -5.73 -8.61 13.41
N GLY A 30 -6.51 -7.52 13.50
CA GLY A 30 -6.13 -6.32 14.25
C GLY A 30 -5.88 -6.58 15.73
N ARG A 31 -6.78 -7.35 16.39
CA ARG A 31 -6.58 -7.78 17.79
C ARG A 31 -5.33 -8.63 17.96
N TYR A 32 -5.13 -9.61 17.10
CA TYR A 32 -3.92 -10.45 17.12
C TYR A 32 -2.64 -9.62 17.02
N ILE A 33 -2.61 -8.62 16.12
CA ILE A 33 -1.48 -7.70 15.97
C ILE A 33 -1.30 -6.89 17.26
N ALA A 34 -2.34 -6.29 17.81
CA ALA A 34 -2.25 -5.50 19.03
C ALA A 34 -1.77 -6.33 20.25
N GLU A 35 -2.30 -7.53 20.44
CA GLU A 35 -1.90 -8.45 21.51
C GLU A 35 -0.44 -8.88 21.38
N THR A 36 0.00 -9.22 20.14
CA THR A 36 1.35 -9.74 19.92
C THR A 36 2.42 -8.64 19.94
N THR A 37 2.09 -7.45 19.46
CA THR A 37 3.03 -6.31 19.46
C THR A 37 3.03 -5.54 20.77
N GLY A 38 1.97 -5.65 21.58
CA GLY A 38 1.74 -4.81 22.77
C GLY A 38 1.38 -3.36 22.41
N VAL A 39 1.09 -3.07 21.15
CA VAL A 39 0.76 -1.73 20.64
C VAL A 39 -0.74 -1.67 20.32
N ALA A 40 -1.46 -0.85 21.08
CA ALA A 40 -2.92 -0.71 20.93
C ALA A 40 -3.34 -0.03 19.61
N GLN A 41 -2.51 0.89 19.10
CA GLN A 41 -2.81 1.64 17.88
C GLN A 41 -1.54 1.87 17.04
N HIS A 42 -1.64 1.61 15.75
CA HIS A 42 -0.63 1.98 14.77
C HIS A 42 -1.21 3.08 13.89
N ARG A 43 -0.89 4.33 14.18
CA ARG A 43 -1.49 5.50 13.50
C ARG A 43 -1.28 5.51 11.98
N ILE A 44 -0.15 5.02 11.51
CA ILE A 44 0.21 4.90 10.09
C ILE A 44 0.48 3.43 9.76
N ALA A 45 0.00 2.97 8.62
CA ALA A 45 0.44 1.70 8.07
C ALA A 45 1.04 1.89 6.67
N VAL A 46 2.03 1.05 6.36
CA VAL A 46 2.70 1.01 5.06
C VAL A 46 2.56 -0.39 4.47
N VAL A 47 2.03 -0.47 3.26
CA VAL A 47 1.96 -1.71 2.49
C VAL A 47 3.01 -1.64 1.38
N LEU A 48 4.09 -2.39 1.55
CA LEU A 48 5.22 -2.37 0.64
C LEU A 48 4.94 -3.21 -0.60
N GLY A 49 5.30 -2.66 -1.75
CA GLY A 49 5.31 -3.35 -3.03
C GLY A 49 6.72 -3.65 -3.53
N SER A 50 6.82 -4.13 -4.76
CA SER A 50 8.09 -4.46 -5.40
C SER A 50 9.05 -3.27 -5.40
N GLY A 51 10.28 -3.49 -4.96
CA GLY A 51 11.35 -2.49 -4.88
C GLY A 51 11.40 -1.68 -3.57
N TRP A 52 10.38 -1.75 -2.70
CA TRP A 52 10.26 -0.89 -1.52
C TRP A 52 10.71 -1.52 -0.19
N SER A 53 11.15 -2.78 -0.18
CA SER A 53 11.45 -3.54 1.05
C SER A 53 12.48 -2.86 1.97
N GLY A 54 13.45 -2.12 1.43
CA GLY A 54 14.45 -1.39 2.21
C GLY A 54 13.91 -0.20 3.00
N ALA A 55 12.67 0.23 2.77
CA ALA A 55 12.09 1.34 3.51
C ALA A 55 11.84 1.00 4.98
N THR A 56 11.54 -0.27 5.29
CA THR A 56 11.21 -0.73 6.65
C THR A 56 12.25 -0.30 7.69
N ASP A 57 13.53 -0.44 7.37
CA ASP A 57 14.64 -0.18 8.29
C ASP A 57 14.93 1.32 8.51
N LEU A 58 14.27 2.19 7.74
CA LEU A 58 14.41 3.66 7.84
C LEU A 58 13.21 4.33 8.52
N LEU A 59 12.16 3.57 8.85
CA LEU A 59 10.94 4.14 9.45
C LEU A 59 11.01 4.29 10.97
N GLY A 60 12.02 3.75 11.63
CA GLY A 60 12.22 3.79 13.08
C GLY A 60 12.76 2.47 13.62
N ASP A 61 12.61 2.26 14.92
CA ASP A 61 13.09 1.08 15.62
C ASP A 61 12.09 -0.08 15.56
N ARG A 62 12.47 -1.18 14.90
CA ARG A 62 11.62 -2.38 14.82
C ARG A 62 11.48 -3.01 16.19
N GLN A 63 10.28 -3.02 16.74
CA GLN A 63 9.95 -3.60 18.05
C GLN A 63 9.55 -5.07 17.93
N THR A 64 8.74 -5.40 16.95
CA THR A 64 8.20 -6.76 16.75
C THR A 64 8.08 -7.07 15.27
N GLU A 65 8.33 -8.30 14.89
CA GLU A 65 8.13 -8.84 13.56
C GLU A 65 7.28 -10.10 13.66
N LEU A 66 6.19 -10.15 12.87
CA LEU A 66 5.20 -11.23 12.85
C LEU A 66 5.23 -11.91 11.49
N PRO A 67 5.30 -13.24 11.42
CA PRO A 67 5.03 -13.93 10.16
C PRO A 67 3.61 -13.63 9.68
N THR A 68 3.45 -13.24 8.41
CA THR A 68 2.13 -12.92 7.86
C THR A 68 1.14 -14.08 7.98
N GLY A 69 1.63 -15.34 7.83
CA GLY A 69 0.80 -16.54 7.93
C GLY A 69 0.25 -16.85 9.33
N ASP A 70 0.76 -16.19 10.38
CA ASP A 70 0.25 -16.36 11.75
C ASP A 70 -0.92 -15.40 12.05
N ILE A 71 -1.10 -14.38 11.19
CA ILE A 71 -2.14 -13.37 11.37
C ILE A 71 -3.46 -13.90 10.75
N PRO A 72 -4.59 -13.87 11.48
CA PRO A 72 -5.86 -14.36 10.97
C PRO A 72 -6.23 -13.81 9.59
N GLY A 73 -6.56 -14.71 8.66
CA GLY A 73 -7.01 -14.37 7.31
C GLY A 73 -5.89 -14.09 6.30
N PHE A 74 -4.63 -14.07 6.72
CA PHE A 74 -3.51 -13.96 5.80
C PHE A 74 -2.97 -15.32 5.40
N THR A 75 -2.46 -15.39 4.18
CA THR A 75 -1.68 -16.53 3.68
C THR A 75 -0.23 -16.10 3.50
N SER A 76 0.70 -17.05 3.56
CA SER A 76 2.10 -16.75 3.24
C SER A 76 2.23 -16.20 1.81
N ALA A 77 3.10 -15.20 1.61
CA ALA A 77 3.32 -14.60 0.29
C ALA A 77 3.72 -15.65 -0.74
N SER A 78 3.03 -15.67 -1.89
CA SER A 78 3.29 -16.61 -2.99
C SER A 78 4.31 -16.08 -4.01
N VAL A 79 4.58 -14.77 -4.01
CA VAL A 79 5.45 -14.10 -4.99
C VAL A 79 6.87 -13.98 -4.46
N ALA A 80 7.84 -14.47 -5.23
CA ALA A 80 9.27 -14.36 -4.89
C ALA A 80 9.71 -12.88 -4.79
N GLY A 81 10.45 -12.55 -3.72
CA GLY A 81 10.92 -11.18 -3.46
C GLY A 81 9.97 -10.32 -2.64
N HIS A 82 8.81 -10.84 -2.25
CA HIS A 82 7.90 -10.20 -1.31
C HIS A 82 8.18 -10.69 0.11
N GLY A 83 8.24 -9.76 1.07
CA GLY A 83 8.37 -10.10 2.49
C GLY A 83 7.12 -10.80 2.99
N SER A 84 7.29 -11.83 3.84
CA SER A 84 6.18 -12.56 4.46
C SER A 84 5.99 -12.16 5.93
N THR A 85 6.29 -10.91 6.26
CA THR A 85 6.25 -10.40 7.63
C THR A 85 5.47 -9.09 7.74
N VAL A 86 4.94 -8.87 8.94
CA VAL A 86 4.37 -7.60 9.38
C VAL A 86 5.22 -7.08 10.54
N SER A 87 5.70 -5.86 10.45
CA SER A 87 6.58 -5.26 11.45
C SER A 87 5.89 -4.11 12.17
N SER A 88 5.95 -4.09 13.51
CA SER A 88 5.62 -2.95 14.34
C SER A 88 6.88 -2.13 14.60
N ILE A 89 6.87 -0.87 14.22
CA ILE A 89 8.02 0.03 14.26
C ILE A 89 7.68 1.22 15.15
N ALA A 90 8.50 1.44 16.19
CA ALA A 90 8.39 2.61 17.04
C ALA A 90 9.11 3.79 16.40
N ARG A 91 8.43 4.93 16.34
CA ARG A 91 9.03 6.22 15.97
C ARG A 91 9.31 7.02 17.24
N SER A 92 10.47 7.62 17.28
CA SER A 92 10.90 8.41 18.45
C SER A 92 11.20 9.84 18.07
N SER A 93 10.93 10.77 18.99
CA SER A 93 11.41 12.15 18.88
C SER A 93 12.94 12.20 18.93
N ALA A 94 13.51 13.35 18.59
CA ALA A 94 14.96 13.61 18.72
C ALA A 94 15.49 13.41 20.16
N GLU A 95 14.61 13.45 21.16
CA GLU A 95 14.91 13.24 22.58
C GLU A 95 14.78 11.75 22.99
N GLY A 96 14.47 10.85 22.06
CA GLY A 96 14.37 9.40 22.30
C GLY A 96 13.04 8.96 22.90
N THR A 97 12.02 9.83 22.96
CA THR A 97 10.67 9.44 23.40
C THR A 97 9.88 8.87 22.22
N VAL A 98 9.30 7.68 22.40
CA VAL A 98 8.40 7.10 21.39
C VAL A 98 7.18 8.01 21.22
N THR A 99 6.93 8.43 19.99
CA THR A 99 5.83 9.35 19.63
C THR A 99 4.65 8.64 19.03
N ASP A 100 4.90 7.62 18.19
CA ASP A 100 3.89 6.80 17.55
C ASP A 100 4.46 5.46 17.06
N HIS A 101 3.58 4.62 16.48
CA HIS A 101 3.99 3.35 15.87
C HIS A 101 3.49 3.26 14.42
N VAL A 102 4.34 2.71 13.55
CA VAL A 102 4.03 2.42 12.16
C VAL A 102 3.93 0.90 11.98
N LEU A 103 2.87 0.45 11.34
CA LEU A 103 2.70 -0.95 10.97
C LEU A 103 3.15 -1.14 9.52
N VAL A 104 4.09 -2.04 9.27
CA VAL A 104 4.63 -2.28 7.93
C VAL A 104 4.30 -3.69 7.47
N PHE A 105 3.52 -3.79 6.42
CA PHE A 105 3.29 -5.04 5.70
C PHE A 105 4.36 -5.18 4.61
N GLY A 106 5.18 -6.22 4.70
CA GLY A 106 6.27 -6.48 3.75
C GLY A 106 5.79 -6.94 2.37
N SER A 107 4.49 -7.22 2.22
CA SER A 107 3.85 -7.62 0.96
C SER A 107 2.35 -7.37 1.00
N ARG A 108 1.70 -7.67 -0.12
CA ARG A 108 0.24 -7.67 -0.29
C ARG A 108 -0.22 -8.92 -1.04
N THR A 109 -1.51 -9.24 -0.95
CA THR A 109 -2.17 -10.22 -1.81
C THR A 109 -2.57 -9.54 -3.12
N HIS A 110 -2.25 -10.14 -4.26
CA HIS A 110 -2.66 -9.62 -5.56
C HIS A 110 -3.94 -10.30 -6.05
N TYR A 111 -4.76 -9.55 -6.78
CA TYR A 111 -6.01 -10.06 -7.32
C TYR A 111 -5.81 -11.29 -8.23
N TYR A 112 -4.71 -11.37 -8.97
CA TYR A 112 -4.43 -12.51 -9.84
C TYR A 112 -4.16 -13.81 -9.10
N GLU A 113 -3.80 -13.78 -7.82
CA GLU A 113 -3.46 -14.99 -7.05
C GLU A 113 -4.67 -15.91 -6.85
N HIS A 114 -5.83 -15.33 -6.53
CA HIS A 114 -7.03 -16.08 -6.21
C HIS A 114 -8.30 -15.54 -6.86
N ARG A 115 -8.25 -14.42 -7.58
CA ARG A 115 -9.42 -13.68 -8.08
C ARG A 115 -10.42 -13.31 -6.97
N ASP A 116 -9.92 -13.19 -5.75
CA ASP A 116 -10.70 -12.86 -4.56
C ASP A 116 -10.40 -11.42 -4.10
N VAL A 117 -11.38 -10.55 -4.24
CA VAL A 117 -11.28 -9.15 -3.81
C VAL A 117 -11.26 -9.01 -2.29
N ASN A 118 -11.84 -9.96 -1.55
CA ASN A 118 -11.81 -9.94 -0.08
C ASN A 118 -10.42 -10.25 0.44
N ALA A 119 -9.71 -11.19 -0.19
CA ALA A 119 -8.33 -11.49 0.14
C ALA A 119 -7.41 -10.28 -0.14
N VAL A 120 -7.62 -9.55 -1.24
CA VAL A 120 -6.90 -8.30 -1.54
C VAL A 120 -7.19 -7.23 -0.49
N ALA A 121 -8.47 -6.98 -0.22
CA ALA A 121 -8.90 -5.93 0.72
C ALA A 121 -8.57 -6.24 2.19
N HIS A 122 -8.26 -7.50 2.52
CA HIS A 122 -8.02 -7.93 3.91
C HIS A 122 -6.89 -7.15 4.56
N THR A 123 -5.79 -6.87 3.84
CA THR A 123 -4.66 -6.09 4.35
C THR A 123 -5.11 -4.73 4.85
N VAL A 124 -5.78 -3.93 4.02
CA VAL A 124 -6.17 -2.55 4.39
C VAL A 124 -7.32 -2.52 5.40
N ARG A 125 -8.21 -3.52 5.40
CA ARG A 125 -9.23 -3.69 6.44
C ARG A 125 -8.58 -4.02 7.79
N THR A 126 -7.54 -4.86 7.79
CA THR A 126 -6.74 -5.15 9.00
C THR A 126 -6.01 -3.90 9.48
N VAL A 127 -5.44 -3.11 8.57
CA VAL A 127 -4.85 -1.80 8.89
C VAL A 127 -5.86 -0.91 9.62
N ALA A 128 -7.07 -0.77 9.10
CA ALA A 128 -8.12 0.01 9.78
C ALA A 128 -8.44 -0.57 11.17
N ALA A 129 -8.48 -1.91 11.30
CA ALA A 129 -8.74 -2.59 12.57
C ALA A 129 -7.63 -2.42 13.62
N THR A 130 -6.43 -1.99 13.25
CA THR A 130 -5.37 -1.59 14.20
C THR A 130 -5.47 -0.13 14.66
N GLY A 131 -6.56 0.56 14.30
CA GLY A 131 -6.78 1.97 14.65
C GLY A 131 -5.95 2.94 13.80
N ALA A 132 -5.46 2.52 12.64
CA ALA A 132 -4.74 3.39 11.74
C ALA A 132 -5.65 4.46 11.14
N GLU A 133 -5.08 5.64 10.92
CA GLU A 133 -5.73 6.78 10.28
C GLU A 133 -5.32 6.89 8.81
N LEU A 134 -4.12 6.40 8.49
CA LEU A 134 -3.49 6.52 7.19
C LEU A 134 -2.90 5.19 6.73
N VAL A 135 -3.12 4.88 5.46
CA VAL A 135 -2.36 3.82 4.77
C VAL A 135 -1.55 4.39 3.61
N VAL A 136 -0.29 3.99 3.58
CA VAL A 136 0.64 4.24 2.47
C VAL A 136 0.73 3.00 1.61
N LEU A 137 0.35 3.10 0.35
CA LEU A 137 0.38 2.02 -0.63
C LEU A 137 1.54 2.24 -1.60
N THR A 138 2.51 1.34 -1.64
CA THR A 138 3.60 1.42 -2.61
C THR A 138 3.55 0.27 -3.60
N ASN A 139 4.05 0.46 -4.82
CA ASN A 139 4.11 -0.57 -5.84
C ASN A 139 5.28 -0.36 -6.79
N GLY A 140 5.60 -1.40 -7.59
CA GLY A 140 6.36 -1.29 -8.83
C GLY A 140 5.38 -1.29 -10.01
N CYS A 141 5.66 -0.51 -11.05
CA CYS A 141 4.77 -0.36 -12.19
C CYS A 141 5.54 -0.19 -13.51
N GLY A 142 4.86 -0.47 -14.63
CA GLY A 142 5.29 -0.03 -15.95
C GLY A 142 4.83 1.40 -16.23
N SER A 143 5.62 2.17 -16.99
CA SER A 143 5.23 3.50 -17.44
C SER A 143 4.71 3.45 -18.86
N VAL A 144 3.56 4.11 -19.10
CA VAL A 144 3.04 4.40 -20.45
C VAL A 144 3.35 5.83 -20.88
N ASN A 145 3.98 6.60 -19.99
CA ASN A 145 4.42 7.97 -20.20
C ASN A 145 5.95 8.03 -20.30
N GLU A 146 6.48 8.37 -21.47
CA GLU A 146 7.92 8.41 -21.72
C GLU A 146 8.68 9.44 -20.87
N ALA A 147 7.97 10.44 -20.30
CA ALA A 147 8.54 11.39 -19.35
C ALA A 147 8.80 10.80 -17.97
N LEU A 148 8.28 9.60 -17.67
CA LEU A 148 8.46 8.88 -16.43
C LEU A 148 9.37 7.66 -16.66
N PRO A 149 10.71 7.80 -16.61
CA PRO A 149 11.65 6.73 -16.92
C PRO A 149 11.73 5.70 -15.77
N PRO A 150 12.29 4.50 -16.04
CA PRO A 150 12.61 3.54 -15.00
C PRO A 150 13.51 4.15 -13.90
N GLY A 151 13.22 3.81 -12.63
CA GLY A 151 13.87 4.35 -11.45
C GLY A 151 13.17 5.59 -10.86
N GLU A 152 12.15 6.14 -11.54
CA GLU A 152 11.44 7.34 -11.07
C GLU A 152 10.33 6.97 -10.08
N PRO A 153 10.32 7.54 -8.85
CA PRO A 153 9.17 7.49 -7.96
C PRO A 153 8.11 8.49 -8.43
N VAL A 154 6.85 8.02 -8.46
CA VAL A 154 5.70 8.80 -8.94
C VAL A 154 4.61 8.80 -7.87
N LEU A 155 4.08 9.97 -7.54
CA LEU A 155 2.91 10.10 -6.68
C LEU A 155 1.65 9.68 -7.45
N ILE A 156 0.87 8.76 -6.88
CA ILE A 156 -0.41 8.39 -7.48
C ILE A 156 -1.42 9.51 -7.17
N SER A 157 -1.91 10.16 -8.20
CA SER A 157 -2.93 11.22 -8.07
C SER A 157 -4.35 10.70 -8.22
N ASP A 158 -4.53 9.63 -9.01
CA ASP A 158 -5.80 8.99 -9.31
C ASP A 158 -5.56 7.58 -9.87
N HIS A 159 -6.63 6.82 -10.11
CA HIS A 159 -6.50 5.53 -10.77
C HIS A 159 -7.63 5.22 -11.76
N LEU A 160 -7.32 4.27 -12.66
CA LEU A 160 -8.28 3.57 -13.49
C LEU A 160 -8.31 2.10 -13.07
N ASN A 161 -9.44 1.62 -12.57
CA ASN A 161 -9.63 0.22 -12.21
C ASN A 161 -10.16 -0.57 -13.41
N LEU A 162 -9.28 -1.25 -14.12
CA LEU A 162 -9.62 -2.11 -15.26
C LEU A 162 -9.68 -3.60 -14.89
N THR A 163 -9.78 -3.93 -13.61
CA THR A 163 -9.88 -5.33 -13.15
C THR A 163 -11.25 -5.94 -13.40
N GLY A 164 -12.29 -5.11 -13.58
CA GLY A 164 -13.69 -5.56 -13.62
C GLY A 164 -14.23 -6.01 -12.26
N ALA A 165 -13.50 -5.73 -11.16
CA ALA A 165 -13.84 -6.13 -9.80
C ALA A 165 -13.89 -4.92 -8.86
N THR A 166 -14.58 -5.08 -7.72
CA THR A 166 -14.64 -4.10 -6.62
C THR A 166 -14.65 -4.85 -5.28
N PRO A 167 -13.97 -4.32 -4.24
CA PRO A 167 -14.03 -4.90 -2.89
C PRO A 167 -15.31 -4.54 -2.12
N LEU A 168 -16.18 -3.70 -2.69
CA LEU A 168 -17.44 -3.27 -2.08
C LEU A 168 -18.55 -4.26 -2.37
N LEU A 169 -19.47 -4.43 -1.43
CA LEU A 169 -20.64 -5.30 -1.56
C LEU A 169 -21.92 -4.50 -1.23
N GLY A 170 -23.00 -4.81 -1.95
CA GLY A 170 -24.29 -4.17 -1.71
C GLY A 170 -24.35 -2.69 -2.11
N PRO A 171 -25.30 -1.91 -1.57
CA PRO A 171 -25.52 -0.51 -1.93
C PRO A 171 -24.60 0.45 -1.15
N GLU A 172 -23.33 0.14 -1.04
CA GLU A 172 -22.34 0.97 -0.36
C GLU A 172 -21.68 1.92 -1.36
N PHE A 173 -22.09 3.19 -1.33
CA PHE A 173 -21.62 4.22 -2.25
C PHE A 173 -20.51 5.02 -1.58
N VAL A 174 -19.26 4.84 -2.04
CA VAL A 174 -18.07 5.49 -1.50
C VAL A 174 -17.60 6.58 -2.46
N ASP A 175 -17.38 7.79 -1.93
CA ASP A 175 -16.79 8.88 -2.71
C ASP A 175 -15.28 8.69 -2.88
N LEU A 176 -14.83 8.62 -4.12
CA LEU A 176 -13.43 8.44 -4.49
C LEU A 176 -12.80 9.69 -5.12
N THR A 177 -13.49 10.85 -5.07
CA THR A 177 -13.02 12.10 -5.72
C THR A 177 -11.61 12.49 -5.29
N ASP A 178 -11.34 12.45 -3.97
CA ASP A 178 -10.02 12.75 -3.38
C ASP A 178 -9.42 11.49 -2.72
N LEU A 179 -9.52 10.35 -3.40
CA LEU A 179 -9.09 9.06 -2.84
C LEU A 179 -7.63 9.08 -2.40
N TYR A 180 -6.72 9.52 -3.27
CA TYR A 180 -5.31 9.70 -2.93
C TYR A 180 -5.10 11.10 -2.37
N SER A 181 -4.86 11.20 -1.05
CA SER A 181 -4.84 12.44 -0.28
C SER A 181 -4.04 13.58 -0.94
N PRO A 182 -4.69 14.69 -1.34
CA PRO A 182 -4.00 15.88 -1.83
C PRO A 182 -3.06 16.44 -0.76
N ARG A 183 -3.48 16.44 0.52
CA ARG A 183 -2.67 16.91 1.65
C ARG A 183 -1.33 16.19 1.73
N ILE A 184 -1.34 14.86 1.64
CA ILE A 184 -0.10 14.08 1.77
C ILE A 184 0.76 14.21 0.51
N ARG A 185 0.16 14.33 -0.67
CA ARG A 185 0.91 14.62 -1.90
C ARG A 185 1.65 15.96 -1.83
N GLU A 186 1.04 16.99 -1.22
CA GLU A 186 1.73 18.27 -0.98
C GLU A 186 2.87 18.14 0.05
N ILE A 187 2.69 17.34 1.12
CA ILE A 187 3.77 17.02 2.05
C ILE A 187 4.92 16.32 1.31
N ALA A 188 4.63 15.32 0.47
CA ALA A 188 5.64 14.63 -0.33
C ALA A 188 6.42 15.60 -1.24
N ARG A 189 5.73 16.53 -1.89
CA ARG A 189 6.37 17.59 -2.70
C ARG A 189 7.16 18.59 -1.87
N SER A 190 6.82 18.80 -0.60
CA SER A 190 7.65 19.62 0.30
C SER A 190 8.96 18.92 0.68
N VAL A 191 9.04 17.60 0.55
CA VAL A 191 10.27 16.81 0.71
C VAL A 191 11.09 16.82 -0.58
N ASP A 192 10.45 16.53 -1.71
CA ASP A 192 11.07 16.58 -3.04
C ASP A 192 10.11 17.27 -4.04
N PRO A 193 10.36 18.56 -4.36
CA PRO A 193 9.52 19.32 -5.30
C PRO A 193 9.54 18.78 -6.73
N SER A 194 10.49 17.92 -7.08
CA SER A 194 10.60 17.33 -8.43
C SER A 194 9.69 16.11 -8.63
N LEU A 195 9.03 15.59 -7.56
CA LEU A 195 8.19 14.40 -7.65
C LEU A 195 7.05 14.58 -8.65
N PRO A 196 7.02 13.77 -9.72
CA PRO A 196 5.92 13.77 -10.66
C PRO A 196 4.67 13.13 -10.05
N GLN A 197 3.52 13.42 -10.64
CA GLN A 197 2.26 12.76 -10.34
C GLN A 197 1.74 12.04 -11.58
N GLY A 198 1.00 10.95 -11.38
CA GLY A 198 0.42 10.19 -12.46
C GLY A 198 -0.82 9.41 -12.07
N VAL A 199 -1.60 9.05 -13.10
CA VAL A 199 -2.77 8.18 -12.99
C VAL A 199 -2.33 6.72 -13.12
N TYR A 200 -2.64 5.92 -12.09
CA TYR A 200 -2.31 4.50 -12.06
C TYR A 200 -3.43 3.65 -12.66
N VAL A 201 -3.13 2.79 -13.60
CA VAL A 201 -4.08 1.86 -14.22
C VAL A 201 -3.86 0.47 -13.66
N GLN A 202 -4.84 -0.08 -12.95
CA GLN A 202 -4.79 -1.45 -12.49
C GLN A 202 -5.40 -2.40 -13.51
N PHE A 203 -4.56 -3.32 -14.03
CA PHE A 203 -4.98 -4.50 -14.78
C PHE A 203 -5.11 -5.73 -13.87
N PRO A 204 -5.89 -6.75 -14.28
CA PRO A 204 -6.09 -7.93 -13.43
C PRO A 204 -4.86 -8.83 -13.32
N GLY A 205 -3.94 -8.82 -14.27
CA GLY A 205 -2.79 -9.74 -14.34
C GLY A 205 -3.19 -11.23 -14.42
N PRO A 206 -2.26 -12.20 -14.28
CA PRO A 206 -0.81 -12.03 -14.00
C PRO A 206 0.05 -11.73 -15.24
N GLN A 207 -0.51 -11.77 -16.45
CA GLN A 207 0.21 -11.40 -17.67
C GLN A 207 0.48 -9.90 -17.71
N TYR A 208 1.61 -9.51 -18.30
CA TYR A 208 1.84 -8.13 -18.70
C TYR A 208 0.86 -7.73 -19.79
N GLU A 209 0.63 -6.43 -19.90
CA GLU A 209 -0.26 -5.86 -20.90
C GLU A 209 0.30 -6.09 -22.31
N THR A 210 -0.60 -6.28 -23.27
CA THR A 210 -0.23 -6.20 -24.69
C THR A 210 0.06 -4.75 -25.11
N PRO A 211 0.79 -4.51 -26.20
CA PRO A 211 0.96 -3.15 -26.72
C PRO A 211 -0.35 -2.42 -27.04
N ALA A 212 -1.42 -3.15 -27.34
CA ALA A 212 -2.74 -2.57 -27.57
C ALA A 212 -3.40 -2.11 -26.26
N GLU A 213 -3.29 -2.91 -25.18
CA GLU A 213 -3.76 -2.55 -23.84
C GLU A 213 -2.98 -1.36 -23.27
N VAL A 214 -1.66 -1.29 -23.51
CA VAL A 214 -0.83 -0.13 -23.14
C VAL A 214 -1.30 1.14 -23.86
N ARG A 215 -1.58 1.07 -25.17
CA ARG A 215 -2.15 2.21 -25.91
C ARG A 215 -3.53 2.59 -25.39
N MET A 216 -4.37 1.63 -25.04
CA MET A 216 -5.69 1.87 -24.43
C MET A 216 -5.52 2.60 -23.08
N ALA A 217 -4.65 2.14 -22.20
CA ALA A 217 -4.38 2.79 -20.92
C ALA A 217 -3.97 4.26 -21.12
N LYS A 218 -3.05 4.52 -22.05
CA LYS A 218 -2.59 5.88 -22.39
C LYS A 218 -3.74 6.75 -22.93
N LEU A 219 -4.60 6.21 -23.81
CA LEU A 219 -5.75 6.93 -24.36
C LEU A 219 -6.80 7.27 -23.30
N LEU A 220 -6.95 6.43 -22.26
CA LEU A 220 -7.83 6.69 -21.14
C LEU A 220 -7.27 7.70 -20.13
N GLY A 221 -6.04 8.18 -20.33
CA GLY A 221 -5.38 9.15 -19.45
C GLY A 221 -4.51 8.53 -18.36
N GLY A 222 -4.18 7.23 -18.46
CA GLY A 222 -3.22 6.56 -17.56
C GLY A 222 -1.78 6.94 -17.87
N ASP A 223 -0.96 7.00 -16.84
CA ASP A 223 0.50 7.22 -16.91
C ASP A 223 1.27 5.96 -16.53
N LEU A 224 0.72 5.16 -15.63
CA LEU A 224 1.34 3.98 -15.02
C LEU A 224 0.43 2.77 -15.17
N VAL A 225 1.00 1.57 -15.33
CA VAL A 225 0.25 0.31 -15.40
C VAL A 225 0.80 -0.70 -14.42
N GLY A 226 -0.09 -1.46 -13.79
CA GLY A 226 0.29 -2.51 -12.86
C GLY A 226 -0.90 -3.36 -12.41
N MET A 227 -0.68 -4.23 -11.41
CA MET A 227 -1.62 -5.30 -11.04
C MET A 227 -2.06 -5.24 -9.58
N SER A 228 -1.93 -4.07 -8.92
CA SER A 228 -2.24 -3.88 -7.50
C SER A 228 -2.81 -2.48 -7.24
N THR A 229 -3.03 -2.12 -5.97
CA THR A 229 -3.22 -0.75 -5.46
C THR A 229 -4.63 -0.17 -5.61
N ALA A 230 -5.28 -0.21 -6.79
CA ALA A 230 -6.61 0.41 -6.93
C ALA A 230 -7.67 -0.30 -6.07
N LEU A 231 -7.67 -1.63 -6.03
CA LEU A 231 -8.59 -2.39 -5.18
C LEU A 231 -8.28 -2.17 -3.69
N ASP A 232 -6.99 -2.12 -3.32
CA ASP A 232 -6.57 -1.78 -1.95
C ASP A 232 -7.05 -0.37 -1.56
N ALA A 233 -6.85 0.62 -2.44
CA ALA A 233 -7.23 2.02 -2.18
C ALA A 233 -8.75 2.20 -2.01
N ILE A 234 -9.56 1.53 -2.86
CA ILE A 234 -11.02 1.52 -2.73
C ILE A 234 -11.43 0.94 -1.37
N ALA A 235 -10.87 -0.21 -0.99
CA ALA A 235 -11.16 -0.85 0.28
C ALA A 235 -10.68 -0.02 1.49
N ALA A 236 -9.54 0.65 1.37
CA ALA A 236 -9.00 1.54 2.40
C ALA A 236 -9.91 2.75 2.63
N ARG A 237 -10.38 3.41 1.56
CA ARG A 237 -11.33 4.52 1.65
C ARG A 237 -12.65 4.05 2.27
N HIS A 238 -13.14 2.87 1.90
CA HIS A 238 -14.34 2.27 2.49
C HIS A 238 -14.18 2.02 3.98
N ALA A 239 -13.00 1.62 4.43
CA ALA A 239 -12.65 1.41 5.84
C ALA A 239 -12.31 2.73 6.58
N GLY A 240 -12.50 3.89 5.98
CA GLY A 240 -12.30 5.21 6.60
C GLY A 240 -10.85 5.69 6.66
N LEU A 241 -9.91 5.02 6.00
CA LEU A 241 -8.50 5.42 5.98
C LEU A 241 -8.25 6.58 5.01
N GLU A 242 -7.38 7.50 5.39
CA GLU A 242 -6.71 8.38 4.44
C GLU A 242 -5.72 7.55 3.61
N VAL A 243 -5.66 7.76 2.30
CA VAL A 243 -4.85 6.93 1.40
C VAL A 243 -3.76 7.79 0.76
N PHE A 244 -2.53 7.28 0.78
CA PHE A 244 -1.42 7.83 0.03
C PHE A 244 -0.80 6.74 -0.84
N GLY A 245 -0.55 7.04 -2.12
CA GLY A 245 -0.01 6.09 -3.10
C GLY A 245 1.29 6.57 -3.72
N MET A 246 2.29 5.69 -3.79
CA MET A 246 3.52 5.90 -4.54
C MET A 246 3.88 4.70 -5.40
N SER A 247 4.23 4.97 -6.64
CA SER A 247 4.73 3.97 -7.59
C SER A 247 6.23 4.15 -7.82
N LEU A 248 6.96 3.06 -7.97
CA LEU A 248 8.28 3.06 -8.60
C LEU A 248 8.12 2.59 -10.04
N VAL A 249 8.51 3.41 -10.99
CA VAL A 249 8.61 2.96 -12.39
C VAL A 249 9.76 1.96 -12.50
N THR A 250 9.43 0.71 -12.84
CA THR A 250 10.43 -0.36 -12.97
C THR A 250 10.84 -0.60 -14.42
N ASN A 251 9.96 -0.30 -15.35
CA ASN A 251 10.17 -0.49 -16.80
C ASN A 251 9.25 0.42 -17.59
N GLN A 252 9.59 0.65 -18.86
CA GLN A 252 8.61 1.15 -19.83
C GLN A 252 7.65 0.01 -20.21
N ALA A 253 6.36 0.32 -20.38
CA ALA A 253 5.33 -0.67 -20.67
C ALA A 253 5.52 -1.31 -22.07
N ALA A 254 4.81 -2.42 -22.32
CA ALA A 254 4.90 -3.17 -23.57
C ALA A 254 4.61 -2.30 -24.80
N GLY A 255 5.48 -2.39 -25.81
CA GLY A 255 5.36 -1.62 -27.05
C GLY A 255 5.94 -0.19 -26.97
N ILE A 256 6.33 0.27 -25.77
CA ILE A 256 7.17 1.45 -25.52
C ILE A 256 8.60 0.95 -25.21
N SER A 257 8.72 -0.07 -24.37
CA SER A 257 9.99 -0.78 -24.16
C SER A 257 10.52 -1.36 -25.47
N GLN A 258 11.82 -1.23 -25.69
CA GLN A 258 12.53 -1.83 -26.84
C GLN A 258 12.89 -3.31 -26.61
N HIS A 259 12.71 -3.82 -25.39
CA HIS A 259 13.04 -5.17 -24.97
C HIS A 259 11.80 -5.89 -24.43
N PRO A 260 11.75 -7.23 -24.50
CA PRO A 260 10.73 -8.02 -23.84
C PRO A 260 10.71 -7.77 -22.33
N LEU A 261 9.53 -7.58 -21.73
CA LEU A 261 9.37 -7.37 -20.31
C LEU A 261 9.69 -8.65 -19.51
N SER A 262 10.37 -8.49 -18.39
CA SER A 262 10.68 -9.61 -17.48
C SER A 262 10.55 -9.18 -16.01
N HIS A 263 10.17 -10.12 -15.15
CA HIS A 263 10.14 -9.88 -13.71
C HIS A 263 11.54 -9.61 -13.14
N HIS A 264 12.58 -10.08 -13.79
CA HIS A 264 13.97 -9.81 -13.41
C HIS A 264 14.33 -8.33 -13.52
N GLU A 265 13.90 -7.65 -14.59
CA GLU A 265 14.09 -6.19 -14.76
C GLU A 265 13.39 -5.40 -13.64
N VAL A 266 12.19 -5.83 -13.23
CA VAL A 266 11.46 -5.24 -12.11
C VAL A 266 12.29 -5.31 -10.82
N ILE A 267 12.89 -6.46 -10.53
CA ILE A 267 13.74 -6.68 -9.35
C ILE A 267 15.01 -5.82 -9.42
N GLU A 268 15.66 -5.75 -10.57
CA GLU A 268 16.88 -4.97 -10.75
C GLU A 268 16.63 -3.47 -10.63
N ALA A 269 15.57 -2.96 -11.28
CA ALA A 269 15.15 -1.56 -11.14
C ALA A 269 14.82 -1.20 -9.68
N GLY A 270 14.10 -2.10 -8.99
CA GLY A 270 13.82 -1.94 -7.57
C GLY A 270 15.09 -1.84 -6.73
N ARG A 271 16.06 -2.71 -6.94
CA ARG A 271 17.36 -2.68 -6.24
C ARG A 271 18.14 -1.40 -6.51
N ALA A 272 18.18 -0.96 -7.75
CA ALA A 272 18.89 0.25 -8.15
C ALA A 272 18.31 1.51 -7.52
N ALA A 273 16.98 1.59 -7.39
CA ALA A 273 16.28 2.74 -6.82
C ALA A 273 16.15 2.67 -5.29
N GLN A 274 16.36 1.50 -4.67
CA GLN A 274 16.00 1.19 -3.28
C GLN A 274 16.44 2.25 -2.27
N THR A 275 17.71 2.65 -2.30
CA THR A 275 18.23 3.64 -1.34
C THR A 275 17.48 4.96 -1.45
N ARG A 276 17.32 5.49 -2.68
CA ARG A 276 16.64 6.77 -2.94
C ARG A 276 15.18 6.72 -2.46
N ILE A 277 14.42 5.70 -2.88
CA ILE A 277 12.99 5.64 -2.58
C ILE A 277 12.71 5.35 -1.11
N SER A 278 13.58 4.58 -0.44
CA SER A 278 13.46 4.29 0.99
C SER A 278 13.66 5.54 1.84
N HIS A 279 14.70 6.33 1.56
CA HIS A 279 14.91 7.62 2.22
C HIS A 279 13.79 8.62 1.93
N LEU A 280 13.31 8.66 0.69
CA LEU A 280 12.20 9.52 0.30
C LEU A 280 10.95 9.19 1.10
N LEU A 281 10.57 7.91 1.15
CA LEU A 281 9.38 7.45 1.88
C LEU A 281 9.51 7.75 3.38
N ALA A 282 10.65 7.45 3.98
CA ALA A 282 10.91 7.75 5.39
C ALA A 282 10.77 9.27 5.67
N SER A 283 11.38 10.11 4.84
CA SER A 283 11.31 11.57 4.98
C SER A 283 9.89 12.13 4.81
N ILE A 284 9.05 11.49 3.99
CA ILE A 284 7.63 11.85 3.87
C ILE A 284 6.89 11.45 5.14
N ILE A 285 7.07 10.22 5.62
CA ILE A 285 6.42 9.70 6.83
C ILE A 285 6.83 10.51 8.06
N ASP A 286 8.06 11.01 8.12
CA ASP A 286 8.54 11.85 9.23
C ASP A 286 7.83 13.21 9.32
N LYS A 287 7.16 13.64 8.25
CA LYS A 287 6.37 14.88 8.24
C LYS A 287 4.86 14.65 8.46
N LEU A 288 4.43 13.40 8.63
CA LEU A 288 3.05 13.03 8.89
C LEU A 288 2.77 12.89 10.39
#